data_193ea2b3459acf515503a5a8a5236c4c
#
_entry.id   193ea2b3459acf515503a5a8a5236c4c
#
_cell.length_a   1.000
_cell.length_b   1.000
_cell.length_c   1.000
_cell.angle_alpha   90.00
_cell.angle_beta   90.00
_cell.angle_gamma   90.00
#
_symmetry.space_group_name_H-M   'P 1'
#
loop_
_entity.id
_entity.type
_entity.pdbx_description
1 polymer ?
#
loop_
_entity_poly.entity_id
_entity_poly.type
_entity_poly.pdbx_seq_one_letter_code
_entity_poly.pdbx_strand_id
1 'polypeptide(L)'
;MSNNSFDDKSIDKLKAYVYALFDPLEDRPFYIGKGRGNRVFQHVEGAILEDKESNKYETIREIRSRNSNNRVKHTIVRHGMSDEVAFEVESALIDLANSTGANLTNEVTGHNSIEIGIMNADEIIQKYNAQPLNELLHSVVIININKKYKAIKDGALKNNTKYPG
;
A
#
# COMPACT_ATOMS: atom_id res chain seq x y z
N MET A 1 5.09 29.76 -8.88
CA MET A 1 4.81 28.38 -8.40
C MET A 1 5.99 27.98 -7.51
N SER A 2 5.80 27.80 -6.22
CA SER A 2 6.88 27.29 -5.38
C SER A 2 7.13 25.85 -5.77
N ASN A 3 8.26 25.55 -6.41
CA ASN A 3 8.73 24.18 -6.58
C ASN A 3 8.95 23.63 -5.18
N ASN A 4 8.03 22.79 -4.71
CA ASN A 4 8.24 22.03 -3.49
C ASN A 4 9.34 21.01 -3.79
N SER A 5 10.54 21.27 -3.31
CA SER A 5 11.67 20.35 -3.44
C SER A 5 12.54 20.42 -2.19
N PHE A 6 13.10 19.29 -1.80
CA PHE A 6 14.17 19.26 -0.82
C PHE A 6 15.48 19.69 -1.48
N ASP A 7 16.31 20.42 -0.77
CA ASP A 7 17.68 20.70 -1.16
C ASP A 7 18.59 19.46 -0.96
N ASP A 8 19.79 19.50 -1.53
CA ASP A 8 20.73 18.37 -1.49
C ASP A 8 21.09 17.97 -0.05
N LYS A 9 21.21 18.93 0.85
CA LYS A 9 21.52 18.68 2.26
C LYS A 9 20.38 17.94 2.96
N SER A 10 19.15 18.32 2.68
CA SER A 10 17.96 17.64 3.19
C SER A 10 17.83 16.21 2.60
N ILE A 11 18.08 16.07 1.30
CA ILE A 11 18.06 14.77 0.61
C ILE A 11 19.07 13.79 1.23
N ASP A 12 20.28 14.24 1.50
CA ASP A 12 21.32 13.41 2.14
C ASP A 12 20.90 12.90 3.52
N LYS A 13 20.22 13.74 4.32
CA LYS A 13 19.74 13.37 5.65
C LYS A 13 18.48 12.52 5.63
N LEU A 14 17.62 12.73 4.66
CA LEU A 14 16.38 11.94 4.52
C LEU A 14 16.64 10.47 4.21
N LYS A 15 17.66 10.15 3.41
CA LYS A 15 17.92 8.79 2.93
C LYS A 15 16.65 8.17 2.31
N ALA A 16 16.33 6.91 2.63
CA ALA A 16 15.01 6.37 2.33
C ALA A 16 14.01 6.83 3.40
N TYR A 17 12.79 7.12 2.96
CA TYR A 17 11.71 7.59 3.82
C TYR A 17 10.37 7.00 3.40
N VAL A 18 9.44 6.97 4.33
CA VAL A 18 8.02 6.70 4.08
C VAL A 18 7.24 7.99 4.26
N TYR A 19 6.29 8.21 3.38
CA TYR A 19 5.45 9.41 3.35
C TYR A 19 3.97 9.04 3.15
N ALA A 20 3.12 9.95 3.56
CA ALA A 20 1.69 9.87 3.36
C ALA A 20 1.17 11.14 2.66
N LEU A 21 0.20 10.97 1.77
CA LEU A 21 -0.50 12.05 1.08
C LEU A 21 -1.90 12.17 1.66
N PHE A 22 -2.29 13.40 1.99
CA PHE A 22 -3.59 13.71 2.55
C PHE A 22 -4.34 14.72 1.68
N ASP A 23 -5.63 14.55 1.60
CA ASP A 23 -6.54 15.64 1.28
C ASP A 23 -6.48 16.63 2.45
N PRO A 24 -6.31 17.95 2.21
CA PRO A 24 -6.24 18.93 3.30
C PRO A 24 -7.53 19.02 4.13
N LEU A 25 -8.64 18.46 3.64
CA LEU A 25 -9.93 18.42 4.33
C LEU A 25 -10.17 17.12 5.09
N GLU A 26 -9.24 16.16 5.00
CA GLU A 26 -9.37 14.83 5.58
C GLU A 26 -8.24 14.55 6.57
N ASP A 27 -8.56 13.84 7.64
CA ASP A 27 -7.58 13.44 8.67
C ASP A 27 -6.90 12.09 8.34
N ARG A 28 -7.39 11.39 7.33
CA ARG A 28 -6.86 10.10 6.90
C ARG A 28 -6.07 10.23 5.61
N PRO A 29 -4.94 9.52 5.46
CA PRO A 29 -4.21 9.51 4.21
C PRO A 29 -5.02 8.81 3.11
N PHE A 30 -4.89 9.30 1.88
CA PHE A 30 -5.39 8.57 0.71
C PHE A 30 -4.29 7.76 0.01
N TYR A 31 -3.02 8.00 0.32
CA TYR A 31 -1.89 7.26 -0.23
C TYR A 31 -0.74 7.21 0.76
N ILE A 32 -0.08 6.05 0.84
CA ILE A 32 1.16 5.84 1.58
C ILE A 32 2.20 5.28 0.61
N GLY A 33 3.43 5.77 0.69
CA GLY A 33 4.50 5.32 -0.19
C GLY A 33 5.88 5.53 0.40
N LYS A 34 6.86 4.84 -0.16
CA LYS A 34 8.28 5.06 0.16
C LYS A 34 8.99 5.80 -0.95
N GLY A 35 10.10 6.47 -0.61
CA GLY A 35 10.87 7.22 -1.57
C GLY A 35 12.25 7.63 -1.10
N ARG A 36 12.97 8.25 -2.04
CA ARG A 36 14.23 8.95 -1.84
C ARG A 36 14.18 10.30 -2.54
N GLY A 37 15.03 11.22 -2.15
CA GLY A 37 15.10 12.54 -2.79
C GLY A 37 13.74 13.24 -2.81
N ASN A 38 13.33 13.75 -3.95
CA ASN A 38 12.10 14.52 -4.15
C ASN A 38 10.89 13.67 -4.55
N ARG A 39 10.94 12.34 -4.41
CA ARG A 39 9.86 11.44 -4.87
C ARG A 39 8.48 11.79 -4.31
N VAL A 40 8.39 12.27 -3.07
CA VAL A 40 7.12 12.65 -2.44
C VAL A 40 6.34 13.70 -3.24
N PHE A 41 7.03 14.58 -3.96
CA PHE A 41 6.42 15.65 -4.76
C PHE A 41 6.08 15.22 -6.19
N GLN A 42 6.75 14.17 -6.72
CA GLN A 42 6.59 13.72 -8.11
C GLN A 42 5.16 13.22 -8.42
N HIS A 43 4.42 12.74 -7.43
CA HIS A 43 3.05 12.28 -7.65
C HIS A 43 2.10 13.42 -8.02
N VAL A 44 2.26 14.59 -7.40
CA VAL A 44 1.45 15.77 -7.72
C VAL A 44 1.84 16.33 -9.08
N GLU A 45 3.13 16.34 -9.38
CA GLU A 45 3.65 16.76 -10.69
C GLU A 45 3.17 15.80 -11.80
N GLY A 46 3.29 14.48 -11.58
CA GLY A 46 2.81 13.46 -12.51
C GLY A 46 1.31 13.51 -12.76
N ALA A 47 0.51 13.79 -11.73
CA ALA A 47 -0.95 13.93 -11.90
C ALA A 47 -1.35 15.14 -12.77
N ILE A 48 -0.46 16.12 -12.90
CA ILE A 48 -0.69 17.33 -13.72
C ILE A 48 -0.19 17.14 -15.15
N LEU A 49 0.97 16.47 -15.29
CA LEU A 49 1.71 16.40 -16.55
C LEU A 49 1.44 15.11 -17.33
N GLU A 50 0.99 14.07 -16.67
CA GLU A 50 0.82 12.76 -17.27
C GLU A 50 -0.67 12.36 -17.33
N ASP A 51 -1.07 11.88 -18.50
CA ASP A 51 -2.43 11.34 -18.74
C ASP A 51 -2.58 9.90 -18.20
N LYS A 52 -1.84 9.58 -17.13
CA LYS A 52 -1.91 8.27 -16.48
C LYS A 52 -3.18 8.17 -15.64
N GLU A 53 -3.97 7.16 -15.94
CA GLU A 53 -5.12 6.78 -15.14
C GLU A 53 -4.65 5.93 -13.95
N SER A 54 -4.83 6.44 -12.74
CA SER A 54 -4.77 5.68 -11.51
C SER A 54 -5.60 6.40 -10.44
N ASN A 55 -6.20 5.65 -9.54
CA ASN A 55 -7.02 6.19 -8.46
C ASN A 55 -6.31 7.31 -7.68
N LYS A 56 -5.00 7.17 -7.48
CA LYS A 56 -4.16 8.19 -6.85
C LYS A 56 -4.15 9.50 -7.62
N TYR A 57 -3.94 9.44 -8.94
CA TYR A 57 -3.90 10.65 -9.78
C TYR A 57 -5.27 11.31 -9.91
N GLU A 58 -6.32 10.52 -9.99
CA GLU A 58 -7.70 11.03 -9.96
C GLU A 58 -7.98 11.78 -8.66
N THR A 59 -7.67 11.19 -7.52
CA THR A 59 -7.82 11.84 -6.21
C THR A 59 -7.03 13.16 -6.13
N ILE A 60 -5.79 13.20 -6.62
CA ILE A 60 -4.98 14.43 -6.65
C ILE A 60 -5.64 15.51 -7.53
N ARG A 61 -6.18 15.13 -8.71
CA ARG A 61 -6.88 16.07 -9.61
C ARG A 61 -8.17 16.59 -8.97
N GLU A 62 -8.95 15.74 -8.32
CA GLU A 62 -10.16 16.11 -7.56
C GLU A 62 -9.86 17.10 -6.44
N ILE A 63 -8.87 16.84 -5.60
CA ILE A 63 -8.44 17.76 -4.54
C ILE A 63 -8.13 19.14 -5.11
N ARG A 64 -7.43 19.19 -6.23
CA ARG A 64 -7.07 20.46 -6.89
C ARG A 64 -8.26 21.17 -7.54
N SER A 65 -9.21 20.43 -8.09
CA SER A 65 -10.39 21.00 -8.76
C SER A 65 -11.36 21.70 -7.79
N ARG A 66 -11.42 21.25 -6.54
CA ARG A 66 -12.31 21.83 -5.51
C ARG A 66 -11.97 23.28 -5.17
N ASN A 67 -10.69 23.61 -5.14
CA ASN A 67 -10.22 25.00 -4.91
C ASN A 67 -8.76 25.12 -5.37
N SER A 68 -8.39 26.20 -6.05
CA SER A 68 -7.03 26.47 -6.49
C SER A 68 -5.99 26.55 -5.36
N ASN A 69 -6.44 26.79 -4.12
CA ASN A 69 -5.61 26.79 -2.91
C ASN A 69 -5.51 25.41 -2.23
N ASN A 70 -6.38 24.45 -2.59
CA ASN A 70 -6.30 23.10 -2.06
C ASN A 70 -5.10 22.37 -2.66
N ARG A 71 -4.12 22.12 -1.83
CA ARG A 71 -2.92 21.38 -2.20
C ARG A 71 -2.85 20.11 -1.39
N VAL A 72 -2.51 19.01 -2.05
CA VAL A 72 -2.20 17.75 -1.35
C VAL A 72 -1.17 18.03 -0.26
N LYS A 73 -1.49 17.60 0.96
CA LYS A 73 -0.57 17.70 2.10
C LYS A 73 0.39 16.53 2.05
N HIS A 74 1.68 16.82 1.98
CA HIS A 74 2.76 15.85 1.98
C HIS A 74 3.32 15.71 3.40
N THR A 75 3.30 14.52 3.95
CA THR A 75 3.81 14.25 5.29
C THR A 75 4.88 13.17 5.24
N ILE A 76 6.08 13.47 5.71
CA ILE A 76 7.11 12.45 5.94
C ILE A 76 6.81 11.77 7.26
N VAL A 77 6.47 10.49 7.20
CA VAL A 77 6.09 9.69 8.38
C VAL A 77 7.34 9.22 9.13
N ARG A 78 8.34 8.77 8.38
CA ARG A 78 9.63 8.34 8.92
C ARG A 78 10.73 8.49 7.86
N HIS A 79 11.93 8.86 8.28
CA HIS A 79 13.08 9.07 7.39
C HIS A 79 14.38 8.53 8.01
N GLY A 80 15.49 8.63 7.26
CA GLY A 80 16.81 8.20 7.72
C GLY A 80 17.01 6.68 7.67
N MET A 81 16.20 5.97 6.88
CA MET A 81 16.15 4.51 6.81
C MET A 81 16.99 3.95 5.66
N SER A 82 17.28 2.64 5.71
CA SER A 82 17.64 1.87 4.51
C SER A 82 16.40 1.60 3.66
N ASP A 83 16.57 1.13 2.42
CA ASP A 83 15.43 0.81 1.53
C ASP A 83 14.60 -0.36 2.07
N GLU A 84 15.25 -1.35 2.66
CA GLU A 84 14.62 -2.53 3.26
C GLU A 84 13.73 -2.11 4.44
N VAL A 85 14.26 -1.29 5.35
CA VAL A 85 13.51 -0.78 6.50
C VAL A 85 12.34 0.09 6.04
N ALA A 86 12.56 0.96 5.04
CA ALA A 86 11.49 1.78 4.50
C ALA A 86 10.38 0.94 3.85
N PHE A 87 10.72 -0.18 3.23
CA PHE A 87 9.77 -1.12 2.65
C PHE A 87 8.89 -1.79 3.71
N GLU A 88 9.48 -2.27 4.80
CA GLU A 88 8.71 -2.87 5.90
C GLU A 88 7.81 -1.85 6.61
N VAL A 89 8.31 -0.63 6.83
CA VAL A 89 7.52 0.46 7.43
C VAL A 89 6.36 0.86 6.53
N GLU A 90 6.58 0.98 5.21
CA GLU A 90 5.52 1.24 4.22
C GLU A 90 4.43 0.16 4.31
N SER A 91 4.83 -1.12 4.29
CA SER A 91 3.91 -2.26 4.33
C SER A 91 3.06 -2.25 5.59
N ALA A 92 3.69 -2.08 6.76
CA ALA A 92 2.99 -2.04 8.04
C ALA A 92 1.99 -0.86 8.14
N LEU A 93 2.35 0.30 7.60
CA LEU A 93 1.47 1.47 7.59
C LEU A 93 0.29 1.32 6.63
N ILE A 94 0.48 0.70 5.47
CA ILE A 94 -0.60 0.37 4.53
C ILE A 94 -1.58 -0.59 5.20
N ASP A 95 -1.09 -1.65 5.85
CA ASP A 95 -1.91 -2.62 6.54
C ASP A 95 -2.71 -1.98 7.68
N LEU A 96 -2.05 -1.15 8.50
CA LEU A 96 -2.71 -0.43 9.59
C LEU A 96 -3.78 0.55 9.07
N ALA A 97 -3.47 1.32 8.04
CA ALA A 97 -4.43 2.27 7.46
C ALA A 97 -5.66 1.55 6.91
N ASN A 98 -5.46 0.44 6.17
CA ASN A 98 -6.57 -0.38 5.66
C ASN A 98 -7.41 -0.99 6.79
N SER A 99 -6.79 -1.49 7.86
CA SER A 99 -7.51 -2.09 9.01
C SER A 99 -8.33 -1.07 9.77
N THR A 100 -7.94 0.20 9.74
CA THR A 100 -8.68 1.32 10.39
C THR A 100 -9.66 2.03 9.45
N GLY A 101 -9.88 1.49 8.24
CA GLY A 101 -10.86 1.99 7.29
C GLY A 101 -10.41 3.24 6.53
N ALA A 102 -9.11 3.42 6.32
CA ALA A 102 -8.64 4.41 5.36
C ALA A 102 -8.85 3.90 3.92
N ASN A 103 -9.43 4.74 3.07
CA ASN A 103 -9.59 4.45 1.65
C ASN A 103 -8.30 4.80 0.90
N LEU A 104 -7.30 3.93 1.01
CA LEU A 104 -6.04 4.13 0.29
C LEU A 104 -6.21 3.88 -1.20
N THR A 105 -5.57 4.71 -2.01
CA THR A 105 -5.43 4.54 -3.47
C THR A 105 -4.23 3.68 -3.85
N ASN A 106 -3.62 3.00 -2.88
CA ASN A 106 -2.54 2.05 -3.12
C ASN A 106 -3.10 0.84 -3.89
N GLU A 107 -2.51 0.52 -5.03
CA GLU A 107 -2.92 -0.63 -5.86
C GLU A 107 -2.54 -1.97 -5.23
N VAL A 108 -1.58 -1.97 -4.33
CA VAL A 108 -1.05 -3.17 -3.66
C VAL A 108 -1.21 -3.01 -2.16
N THR A 109 -1.67 -4.06 -1.50
CA THR A 109 -1.63 -4.20 -0.04
C THR A 109 -0.18 -4.26 0.44
N GLY A 110 0.07 -4.14 1.74
CA GLY A 110 1.41 -4.29 2.31
C GLY A 110 2.08 -5.61 1.87
N HIS A 111 3.39 -5.59 1.75
CA HIS A 111 4.14 -6.79 1.33
C HIS A 111 3.99 -7.90 2.36
N ASN A 112 3.70 -9.12 1.91
CA ASN A 112 3.45 -10.29 2.77
C ASN A 112 2.32 -10.12 3.81
N SER A 113 1.39 -9.17 3.61
CA SER A 113 0.29 -8.89 4.55
C SER A 113 -0.53 -10.12 4.94
N ILE A 114 -0.63 -11.12 4.05
CA ILE A 114 -1.36 -12.37 4.33
C ILE A 114 -0.61 -13.23 5.36
N GLU A 115 0.72 -13.20 5.35
CA GLU A 115 1.53 -14.08 6.19
C GLU A 115 2.00 -13.42 7.48
N ILE A 116 2.42 -12.17 7.39
CA ILE A 116 3.04 -11.42 8.50
C ILE A 116 2.40 -10.04 8.74
N GLY A 117 1.29 -9.74 8.06
CA GLY A 117 0.56 -8.49 8.23
C GLY A 117 -0.23 -8.44 9.54
N ILE A 118 -1.18 -7.52 9.60
CA ILE A 118 -2.00 -7.32 10.81
C ILE A 118 -2.80 -8.59 11.12
N MET A 119 -2.62 -9.09 12.34
CA MET A 119 -3.35 -10.18 12.95
C MET A 119 -3.66 -9.82 14.39
N ASN A 120 -4.80 -10.24 14.92
CA ASN A 120 -5.03 -10.12 16.35
C ASN A 120 -4.24 -11.22 17.12
N ALA A 121 -4.09 -11.05 18.43
CA ALA A 121 -3.29 -11.96 19.23
C ALA A 121 -3.77 -13.42 19.17
N ASP A 122 -5.08 -13.63 19.12
CA ASP A 122 -5.67 -14.98 19.05
C ASP A 122 -5.36 -15.66 17.70
N GLU A 123 -5.37 -14.90 16.61
CA GLU A 123 -4.98 -15.41 15.28
C GLU A 123 -3.50 -15.81 15.26
N ILE A 124 -2.63 -15.03 15.89
CA ILE A 124 -1.20 -15.38 16.06
C ILE A 124 -1.05 -16.67 16.85
N ILE A 125 -1.78 -16.81 17.98
CA ILE A 125 -1.76 -18.02 18.80
C ILE A 125 -2.23 -19.22 17.98
N GLN A 126 -3.34 -19.11 17.28
CA GLN A 126 -3.86 -20.18 16.43
C GLN A 126 -2.87 -20.56 15.33
N LYS A 127 -2.29 -19.57 14.66
CA LYS A 127 -1.34 -19.80 13.55
C LYS A 127 -0.08 -20.57 13.97
N TYR A 128 0.50 -20.22 15.12
CA TYR A 128 1.79 -20.76 15.53
C TYR A 128 1.71 -21.90 16.53
N ASN A 129 0.57 -22.06 17.22
CA ASN A 129 0.32 -23.19 18.14
C ASN A 129 -0.54 -24.29 17.53
N ALA A 130 -0.93 -24.18 16.26
CA ALA A 130 -1.70 -25.21 15.59
C ALA A 130 -0.96 -26.55 15.64
N GLN A 131 -1.61 -27.55 16.22
CA GLN A 131 -1.06 -28.91 16.27
C GLN A 131 -1.17 -29.55 14.89
N PRO A 132 -0.20 -30.38 14.48
CA PRO A 132 -0.32 -31.17 13.26
C PRO A 132 -1.60 -31.99 13.28
N LEU A 133 -2.34 -32.00 12.18
CA LEU A 133 -3.52 -32.81 12.03
C LEU A 133 -3.09 -34.29 11.86
N ASN A 134 -3.24 -35.09 12.88
CA ASN A 134 -2.81 -36.49 12.89
C ASN A 134 -3.89 -37.45 12.40
N GLU A 135 -5.17 -37.08 12.49
CA GLU A 135 -6.30 -37.90 12.11
C GLU A 135 -7.42 -37.04 11.50
N LEU A 136 -8.01 -37.54 10.42
CA LEU A 136 -9.17 -36.92 9.76
C LEU A 136 -10.41 -37.77 10.09
N LEU A 137 -11.31 -37.23 10.88
CA LEU A 137 -12.56 -37.91 11.27
C LEU A 137 -13.63 -37.86 10.16
N HIS A 138 -13.42 -37.02 9.13
CA HIS A 138 -14.35 -36.83 8.01
C HIS A 138 -13.61 -36.74 6.69
N SER A 139 -14.29 -37.06 5.58
CA SER A 139 -13.75 -36.79 4.24
C SER A 139 -13.56 -35.30 4.04
N VAL A 140 -12.37 -34.92 3.65
CA VAL A 140 -12.03 -33.49 3.38
C VAL A 140 -11.47 -33.32 1.98
N VAL A 141 -11.70 -32.17 1.40
CA VAL A 141 -11.09 -31.76 0.13
C VAL A 141 -10.09 -30.67 0.43
N ILE A 142 -8.82 -30.92 0.16
CA ILE A 142 -7.76 -29.90 0.30
C ILE A 142 -7.54 -29.24 -1.06
N ILE A 143 -7.86 -27.95 -1.15
CA ILE A 143 -7.65 -27.15 -2.37
C ILE A 143 -6.50 -26.19 -2.13
N ASN A 144 -5.37 -26.43 -2.80
CA ASN A 144 -4.25 -25.49 -2.78
C ASN A 144 -4.45 -24.44 -3.87
N ILE A 145 -5.02 -23.30 -3.51
CA ILE A 145 -5.34 -22.21 -4.43
C ILE A 145 -4.20 -21.20 -4.63
N ASN A 146 -3.15 -21.27 -3.80
CA ASN A 146 -2.12 -20.23 -3.73
C ASN A 146 -1.43 -19.94 -5.06
N LYS A 147 -1.04 -20.95 -5.81
CA LYS A 147 -0.35 -20.75 -7.11
C LYS A 147 -1.30 -20.24 -8.19
N LYS A 148 -2.53 -20.78 -8.28
CA LYS A 148 -3.52 -20.34 -9.26
C LYS A 148 -4.09 -18.97 -8.93
N TYR A 149 -4.35 -18.69 -7.66
CA TYR A 149 -4.87 -17.40 -7.22
C TYR A 149 -3.87 -16.27 -7.46
N LYS A 150 -2.58 -16.47 -7.16
CA LYS A 150 -1.53 -15.52 -7.54
C LYS A 150 -1.46 -15.32 -9.05
N ALA A 151 -1.47 -16.38 -9.85
CA ALA A 151 -1.41 -16.28 -11.29
C ALA A 151 -2.64 -15.59 -11.92
N ILE A 152 -3.82 -15.72 -11.31
CA ILE A 152 -5.03 -15.00 -11.73
C ILE A 152 -4.93 -13.53 -11.32
N LYS A 153 -4.49 -13.24 -10.10
CA LYS A 153 -4.32 -11.88 -9.59
C LYS A 153 -3.24 -11.11 -10.36
N ASP A 154 -2.17 -11.80 -10.77
CA ASP A 154 -1.07 -11.22 -11.55
C ASP A 154 -1.39 -11.16 -13.06
N GLY A 155 -2.61 -11.50 -13.49
CA GLY A 155 -3.05 -11.44 -14.88
C GLY A 155 -2.44 -12.51 -15.80
N ALA A 156 -1.65 -13.44 -15.26
CA ALA A 156 -0.97 -14.50 -16.03
C ALA A 156 -1.90 -15.66 -16.44
N LEU A 157 -3.08 -15.78 -15.80
CA LEU A 157 -4.09 -16.78 -16.13
C LEU A 157 -5.48 -16.13 -16.20
N LYS A 158 -6.19 -16.36 -17.32
CA LYS A 158 -7.60 -15.98 -17.44
C LYS A 158 -8.46 -16.87 -16.54
N ASN A 159 -9.40 -16.24 -15.84
CA ASN A 159 -10.37 -16.93 -14.99
C ASN A 159 -11.33 -17.77 -15.86
N ASN A 160 -10.90 -18.97 -16.23
CA ASN A 160 -11.72 -19.91 -16.99
C ASN A 160 -12.56 -20.75 -16.00
N THR A 161 -13.60 -20.15 -15.43
CA THR A 161 -14.66 -20.88 -14.72
C THR A 161 -15.61 -21.55 -15.72
N LYS A 162 -15.16 -22.61 -16.37
CA LYS A 162 -16.06 -23.66 -16.86
C LYS A 162 -15.98 -24.81 -15.86
N TYR A 163 -16.97 -24.90 -14.98
CA TYR A 163 -17.28 -26.16 -14.33
C TYR A 163 -17.87 -27.07 -15.40
N PRO A 164 -17.32 -28.27 -15.65
CA PRO A 164 -18.07 -29.31 -16.36
C PRO A 164 -19.18 -29.75 -15.41
N GLY A 165 -20.42 -29.74 -15.89
CA GLY A 165 -21.59 -30.32 -15.21
C GLY A 165 -21.47 -31.83 -15.07
#